data_a6e38b0c973f16929666a48f05e95faa
#
_entry.id   a6e38b0c973f16929666a48f05e95faa
#
_cell.length_a   1.000
_cell.length_b   1.000
_cell.length_c   1.000
_cell.angle_alpha   90.00
_cell.angle_beta   90.00
_cell.angle_gamma   90.00
#
_symmetry.space_group_name_H-M   'P 1'
#
loop_
_entity.id
_entity.type
_entity.pdbx_description
1 polymer ?
#
loop_
_entity_poly.entity_id
_entity_poly.type
_entity_poly.pdbx_seq_one_letter_code
_entity_poly.pdbx_strand_id
1 'polypeptide(L)'
;MKNLISTLAITLCILTHSFGQVTPLSPINNTSESNFIENESSKMEWFIFQDTLKVKIGEVHTDIQKRKEKTTVITSVNMEQTSSKWIDSTIVGTKNFEPIYHSSFNQQRDMVLNFEKEVTGYYLDKKTGTKTLISEKTQKPYFDSNFYPQLIRWLPLNDGYSATISIFDYNPTAKVGVITATIKNVTRSSFNFNEKEKQVWKVETTDDISDNSAISTYYIDMETRKILKQDIDFKGRKMAMELME
;
A
#
# COMPACT_ATOMS: atom_id res chain seq x y z
N MET A 1 36.40 63.40 -31.44
CA MET A 1 35.51 62.28 -31.79
C MET A 1 35.57 61.29 -30.64
N LYS A 2 34.51 61.27 -29.85
CA LYS A 2 34.42 60.45 -28.63
C LYS A 2 33.67 59.16 -28.99
N ASN A 3 34.30 58.00 -28.85
CA ASN A 3 33.70 56.71 -29.07
C ASN A 3 32.95 56.30 -27.81
N LEU A 4 31.63 56.24 -27.92
CA LEU A 4 30.75 55.71 -26.89
C LEU A 4 30.67 54.18 -27.05
N ILE A 5 31.28 53.45 -26.12
CA ILE A 5 31.16 51.99 -26.06
C ILE A 5 29.93 51.69 -25.18
N SER A 6 28.87 51.23 -25.81
CA SER A 6 27.64 50.82 -25.11
C SER A 6 27.81 49.38 -24.65
N THR A 7 27.95 49.19 -23.34
CA THR A 7 28.03 47.85 -22.73
C THR A 7 26.62 47.36 -22.48
N LEU A 8 26.12 46.43 -23.33
CA LEU A 8 24.86 45.73 -23.17
C LEU A 8 25.03 44.64 -22.11
N ALA A 9 24.54 44.88 -20.90
CA ALA A 9 24.48 43.86 -19.85
C ALA A 9 23.30 42.92 -20.12
N ILE A 10 23.60 41.72 -20.62
CA ILE A 10 22.61 40.64 -20.74
C ILE A 10 22.43 40.02 -19.37
N THR A 11 21.33 40.38 -18.67
CA THR A 11 20.89 39.70 -17.43
C THR A 11 20.27 38.37 -17.79
N LEU A 12 21.05 37.28 -17.69
CA LEU A 12 20.57 35.91 -17.86
C LEU A 12 19.76 35.54 -16.62
N CYS A 13 18.43 35.66 -16.67
CA CYS A 13 17.52 35.11 -15.65
C CYS A 13 17.55 33.58 -15.72
N ILE A 14 18.40 32.97 -14.89
CA ILE A 14 18.35 31.54 -14.66
C ILE A 14 17.08 31.23 -13.87
N LEU A 15 16.02 30.83 -14.56
CA LEU A 15 14.83 30.23 -13.96
C LEU A 15 15.24 28.86 -13.40
N THR A 16 15.72 28.85 -12.16
CA THR A 16 15.86 27.61 -11.40
C THR A 16 14.46 27.06 -11.12
N HIS A 17 14.02 26.11 -11.95
CA HIS A 17 12.87 25.30 -11.60
C HIS A 17 13.29 24.48 -10.38
N SER A 18 12.97 24.96 -9.19
CA SER A 18 12.97 24.16 -7.98
C SER A 18 11.91 23.08 -8.18
N PHE A 19 12.32 21.89 -8.63
CA PHE A 19 11.52 20.69 -8.43
C PHE A 19 11.47 20.47 -6.93
N GLY A 20 10.44 21.01 -6.28
CA GLY A 20 10.17 20.71 -4.89
C GLY A 20 10.08 19.19 -4.78
N GLN A 21 10.99 18.56 -4.06
CA GLN A 21 10.88 17.15 -3.76
C GLN A 21 9.55 16.97 -3.01
N VAL A 22 8.60 16.31 -3.66
CA VAL A 22 7.32 15.98 -3.02
C VAL A 22 7.64 15.06 -1.85
N THR A 23 7.41 15.55 -0.64
CA THR A 23 7.65 14.78 0.58
C THR A 23 6.70 13.58 0.57
N PRO A 24 7.20 12.33 0.69
CA PRO A 24 6.33 11.16 0.75
C PRO A 24 5.31 11.27 1.88
N LEU A 25 4.11 10.78 1.63
CA LEU A 25 3.09 10.63 2.67
C LEU A 25 3.61 9.70 3.77
N SER A 26 3.34 10.08 5.00
CA SER A 26 3.75 9.39 6.21
C SER A 26 2.79 9.79 7.35
N PRO A 27 2.86 9.18 8.52
CA PRO A 27 1.97 9.53 9.64
C PRO A 27 2.00 11.01 10.05
N ILE A 28 3.10 11.73 9.82
CA ILE A 28 3.23 13.14 10.20
C ILE A 28 2.57 14.13 9.23
N ASN A 29 2.35 13.74 7.98
CA ASN A 29 1.70 14.55 6.94
C ASN A 29 0.52 13.80 6.28
N ASN A 30 -0.11 12.90 7.04
CA ASN A 30 -1.23 12.09 6.58
C ASN A 30 -2.43 12.97 6.22
N THR A 31 -2.99 12.73 5.02
CA THR A 31 -4.15 13.45 4.46
C THR A 31 -5.40 12.60 4.36
N SER A 32 -5.42 11.41 4.98
CA SER A 32 -6.55 10.49 4.89
C SER A 32 -7.84 11.06 5.46
N GLU A 33 -8.95 10.67 4.87
CA GLU A 33 -10.31 11.09 5.23
C GLU A 33 -10.89 10.12 6.27
N SER A 34 -10.79 10.47 7.55
CA SER A 34 -11.15 9.61 8.68
C SER A 34 -12.64 9.24 8.78
N ASN A 35 -13.52 9.98 8.07
CA ASN A 35 -14.95 9.70 7.98
C ASN A 35 -15.29 8.40 7.23
N PHE A 36 -14.38 7.92 6.37
CA PHE A 36 -14.55 6.66 5.65
C PHE A 36 -14.02 5.43 6.41
N ILE A 37 -13.42 5.63 7.59
CA ILE A 37 -12.89 4.53 8.36
C ILE A 37 -13.99 4.02 9.28
N GLU A 38 -14.47 2.83 9.01
CA GLU A 38 -15.52 2.15 9.77
C GLU A 38 -15.10 0.73 10.14
N ASN A 39 -15.86 0.10 11.06
CA ASN A 39 -15.74 -1.32 11.27
C ASN A 39 -16.26 -2.05 10.04
N GLU A 40 -15.45 -2.94 9.50
CA GLU A 40 -15.75 -3.62 8.26
C GLU A 40 -15.28 -5.06 8.31
N SER A 41 -16.05 -5.96 7.73
CA SER A 41 -15.63 -7.31 7.39
C SER A 41 -15.89 -7.51 5.91
N SER A 42 -14.88 -7.93 5.16
CA SER A 42 -14.98 -8.15 3.73
C SER A 42 -14.32 -9.46 3.33
N LYS A 43 -14.84 -10.08 2.29
CA LYS A 43 -14.32 -11.33 1.74
C LYS A 43 -14.13 -11.17 0.24
N MET A 44 -12.94 -11.50 -0.25
CA MET A 44 -12.62 -11.46 -1.68
C MET A 44 -12.23 -12.87 -2.16
N GLU A 45 -12.62 -13.23 -3.36
CA GLU A 45 -12.08 -14.38 -4.06
C GLU A 45 -10.78 -14.00 -4.75
N TRP A 46 -9.78 -14.86 -4.66
CA TRP A 46 -8.49 -14.66 -5.29
C TRP A 46 -8.31 -15.57 -6.50
N PHE A 47 -7.97 -14.96 -7.66
CA PHE A 47 -7.83 -15.64 -8.95
C PHE A 47 -6.44 -15.44 -9.54
N ILE A 48 -6.00 -16.42 -10.31
CA ILE A 48 -4.91 -16.30 -11.28
C ILE A 48 -5.47 -16.44 -12.70
N PHE A 49 -4.81 -15.82 -13.66
CA PHE A 49 -5.13 -15.99 -15.07
C PHE A 49 -4.07 -16.86 -15.74
N GLN A 50 -4.53 -17.93 -16.39
CA GLN A 50 -3.74 -18.77 -17.27
C GLN A 50 -4.29 -18.54 -18.70
N ASP A 51 -3.61 -17.72 -19.48
CA ASP A 51 -4.12 -17.16 -20.73
C ASP A 51 -5.47 -16.47 -20.53
N THR A 52 -6.55 -17.04 -21.03
CA THR A 52 -7.92 -16.53 -20.88
C THR A 52 -8.71 -17.18 -19.74
N LEU A 53 -8.15 -18.23 -19.14
CA LEU A 53 -8.83 -18.98 -18.08
C LEU A 53 -8.61 -18.30 -16.73
N LYS A 54 -9.71 -17.95 -16.05
CA LYS A 54 -9.72 -17.42 -14.68
C LYS A 54 -9.89 -18.58 -13.70
N VAL A 55 -8.86 -18.83 -12.88
CA VAL A 55 -8.80 -19.95 -11.93
C VAL A 55 -8.80 -19.40 -10.52
N LYS A 56 -9.79 -19.76 -9.70
CA LYS A 56 -9.79 -19.45 -8.27
C LYS A 56 -8.68 -20.21 -7.58
N ILE A 57 -7.92 -19.54 -6.73
CA ILE A 57 -6.82 -20.13 -5.96
C ILE A 57 -7.00 -19.98 -4.45
N GLY A 58 -7.95 -19.14 -4.02
CA GLY A 58 -8.20 -18.95 -2.60
C GLY A 58 -9.17 -17.82 -2.32
N GLU A 59 -9.23 -17.44 -1.05
CA GLU A 59 -10.07 -16.39 -0.53
C GLU A 59 -9.27 -15.54 0.45
N VAL A 60 -9.54 -14.23 0.43
CA VAL A 60 -8.94 -13.25 1.34
C VAL A 60 -10.07 -12.65 2.16
N HIS A 61 -9.98 -12.78 3.48
CA HIS A 61 -10.92 -12.19 4.42
C HIS A 61 -10.22 -11.07 5.19
N THR A 62 -10.78 -9.87 5.19
CA THR A 62 -10.23 -8.71 5.87
C THR A 62 -11.23 -8.17 6.87
N ASP A 63 -10.82 -8.09 8.14
CA ASP A 63 -11.57 -7.47 9.24
C ASP A 63 -10.88 -6.18 9.66
N ILE A 64 -11.62 -5.07 9.66
CA ILE A 64 -11.16 -3.76 10.12
C ILE A 64 -11.96 -3.40 11.37
N GLN A 65 -11.26 -3.13 12.46
CA GLN A 65 -11.84 -2.70 13.73
C GLN A 65 -11.27 -1.35 14.12
N LYS A 66 -12.08 -0.31 13.96
CA LYS A 66 -11.78 1.05 14.42
C LYS A 66 -12.15 1.20 15.89
N ARG A 67 -11.20 1.62 16.69
CA ARG A 67 -11.40 2.06 18.08
C ARG A 67 -10.93 3.50 18.21
N LYS A 68 -11.18 4.12 19.38
CA LYS A 68 -10.81 5.54 19.60
C LYS A 68 -9.35 5.84 19.26
N GLU A 69 -8.42 5.01 19.68
CA GLU A 69 -6.98 5.28 19.55
C GLU A 69 -6.26 4.32 18.59
N LYS A 70 -6.82 3.16 18.31
CA LYS A 70 -6.18 2.11 17.51
C LYS A 70 -7.15 1.56 16.48
N THR A 71 -6.66 1.41 15.26
CA THR A 71 -7.32 0.67 14.20
C THR A 71 -6.57 -0.63 13.97
N THR A 72 -7.29 -1.74 14.00
CA THR A 72 -6.74 -3.08 13.75
C THR A 72 -7.25 -3.58 12.41
N VAL A 73 -6.35 -4.08 11.58
CA VAL A 73 -6.66 -4.78 10.33
C VAL A 73 -6.15 -6.21 10.45
N ILE A 74 -7.04 -7.18 10.28
CA ILE A 74 -6.68 -8.61 10.26
C ILE A 74 -7.03 -9.13 8.87
N THR A 75 -6.04 -9.67 8.17
CA THR A 75 -6.22 -10.30 6.88
C THR A 75 -5.93 -11.80 7.00
N SER A 76 -6.91 -12.63 6.65
CA SER A 76 -6.77 -14.09 6.62
C SER A 76 -6.86 -14.57 5.18
N VAL A 77 -5.87 -15.34 4.74
CA VAL A 77 -5.85 -15.92 3.40
C VAL A 77 -6.02 -17.44 3.51
N ASN A 78 -7.00 -17.97 2.81
CA ASN A 78 -7.26 -19.39 2.68
C ASN A 78 -6.99 -19.80 1.23
N MET A 79 -5.93 -20.59 1.01
CA MET A 79 -5.60 -21.13 -0.33
C MET A 79 -6.30 -22.47 -0.52
N GLU A 80 -6.92 -22.68 -1.69
CA GLU A 80 -7.64 -23.95 -1.98
C GLU A 80 -6.77 -25.19 -1.92
N GLN A 81 -5.48 -25.04 -2.24
CA GLN A 81 -4.54 -26.17 -2.31
C GLN A 81 -3.77 -26.43 -1.01
N THR A 82 -3.99 -25.64 0.04
CA THR A 82 -3.27 -25.80 1.31
C THR A 82 -4.22 -25.75 2.49
N SER A 83 -3.96 -26.55 3.52
CA SER A 83 -4.69 -26.48 4.78
C SER A 83 -4.15 -25.42 5.74
N SER A 84 -3.03 -24.79 5.40
CA SER A 84 -2.41 -23.77 6.26
C SER A 84 -3.07 -22.40 6.05
N LYS A 85 -3.43 -21.76 7.15
CA LYS A 85 -3.90 -20.38 7.12
C LYS A 85 -2.72 -19.42 7.06
N TRP A 86 -2.89 -18.35 6.29
CA TRP A 86 -2.03 -17.17 6.36
C TRP A 86 -2.81 -16.07 7.07
N ILE A 87 -2.28 -15.54 8.16
CA ILE A 87 -2.92 -14.49 8.96
C ILE A 87 -1.92 -13.36 9.14
N ASP A 88 -2.30 -12.19 8.67
CA ASP A 88 -1.61 -10.94 8.92
C ASP A 88 -2.46 -10.07 9.86
N SER A 89 -1.82 -9.44 10.83
CA SER A 89 -2.48 -8.52 11.76
C SER A 89 -1.67 -7.24 11.85
N THR A 90 -2.31 -6.12 11.60
CA THR A 90 -1.70 -4.80 11.69
C THR A 90 -2.49 -3.95 12.67
N ILE A 91 -1.80 -3.28 13.58
CA ILE A 91 -2.37 -2.29 14.50
C ILE A 91 -1.70 -0.96 14.24
N VAL A 92 -2.51 0.07 14.01
CA VAL A 92 -2.06 1.44 13.77
C VAL A 92 -2.81 2.42 14.67
N GLY A 93 -2.25 3.61 14.91
CA GLY A 93 -2.95 4.72 15.54
C GLY A 93 -4.11 5.19 14.67
N THR A 94 -5.32 5.33 15.21
CA THR A 94 -6.51 5.72 14.43
C THR A 94 -6.41 7.12 13.83
N LYS A 95 -5.67 8.02 14.46
CA LYS A 95 -5.60 9.43 14.03
C LYS A 95 -4.71 9.64 12.80
N ASN A 96 -3.55 9.02 12.78
CA ASN A 96 -2.49 9.28 11.80
C ASN A 96 -1.93 8.02 11.14
N PHE A 97 -2.44 6.84 11.54
CA PHE A 97 -2.00 5.52 11.05
C PHE A 97 -0.53 5.22 11.31
N GLU A 98 0.04 5.82 12.35
CA GLU A 98 1.36 5.45 12.84
C GLU A 98 1.35 3.96 13.21
N PRO A 99 2.28 3.14 12.68
CA PRO A 99 2.30 1.72 12.97
C PRO A 99 2.65 1.45 14.43
N ILE A 100 1.98 0.47 15.02
CA ILE A 100 2.18 0.03 16.40
C ILE A 100 2.65 -1.42 16.44
N TYR A 101 2.01 -2.26 15.63
CA TYR A 101 2.27 -3.70 15.63
C TYR A 101 1.94 -4.30 14.27
N HIS A 102 2.75 -5.29 13.85
CA HIS A 102 2.44 -6.15 12.72
C HIS A 102 2.85 -7.59 13.05
N SER A 103 2.04 -8.55 12.66
CA SER A 103 2.42 -9.95 12.62
C SER A 103 1.97 -10.61 11.33
N SER A 104 2.77 -11.55 10.85
CA SER A 104 2.49 -12.36 9.67
C SER A 104 2.81 -13.81 9.96
N PHE A 105 1.78 -14.66 10.05
CA PHE A 105 1.89 -16.08 10.33
C PHE A 105 1.38 -16.87 9.13
N ASN A 106 2.26 -17.62 8.49
CA ASN A 106 1.89 -18.46 7.35
C ASN A 106 2.72 -19.76 7.33
N GLN A 107 2.58 -20.54 6.27
CA GLN A 107 3.29 -21.81 6.12
C GLN A 107 4.83 -21.66 6.04
N GLN A 108 5.30 -20.50 5.56
CA GLN A 108 6.72 -20.27 5.28
C GLN A 108 7.43 -19.54 6.41
N ARG A 109 6.70 -18.68 7.13
CA ARG A 109 7.30 -17.81 8.17
C ARG A 109 6.34 -17.51 9.30
N ASP A 110 6.94 -17.15 10.45
CA ASP A 110 6.30 -16.34 11.48
C ASP A 110 7.11 -15.07 11.66
N MET A 111 6.45 -13.92 11.59
CA MET A 111 7.06 -12.63 11.78
C MET A 111 6.24 -11.79 12.75
N VAL A 112 6.93 -11.09 13.63
CA VAL A 112 6.35 -10.08 14.53
C VAL A 112 7.22 -8.84 14.49
N LEU A 113 6.59 -7.68 14.33
CA LEU A 113 7.20 -6.35 14.38
C LEU A 113 6.47 -5.51 15.42
N ASN A 114 7.22 -4.88 16.31
CA ASN A 114 6.76 -3.85 17.23
C ASN A 114 7.39 -2.54 16.79
N PHE A 115 6.56 -1.52 16.57
CA PHE A 115 6.99 -0.23 16.07
C PHE A 115 7.03 0.77 17.23
N GLU A 116 8.25 1.14 17.64
CA GLU A 116 8.53 2.13 18.67
C GLU A 116 9.61 3.10 18.15
N LYS A 117 10.60 3.45 18.98
CA LYS A 117 11.78 4.24 18.57
C LYS A 117 12.65 3.51 17.54
N GLU A 118 12.64 2.21 17.58
CA GLU A 118 13.20 1.29 16.59
C GLU A 118 12.20 0.16 16.37
N VAL A 119 12.26 -0.48 15.22
CA VAL A 119 11.43 -1.65 14.91
C VAL A 119 12.07 -2.87 15.49
N THR A 120 11.37 -3.53 16.41
CA THR A 120 11.87 -4.74 17.10
C THR A 120 10.95 -5.93 16.85
N GLY A 121 11.46 -7.13 17.02
CA GLY A 121 10.65 -8.33 16.88
C GLY A 121 11.46 -9.56 16.49
N TYR A 122 10.83 -10.41 15.68
CA TYR A 122 11.51 -11.59 15.16
C TYR A 122 10.96 -12.03 13.81
N TYR A 123 11.79 -12.74 13.07
CA TYR A 123 11.44 -13.47 11.86
C TYR A 123 11.88 -14.93 12.03
N LEU A 124 10.96 -15.88 11.90
CA LEU A 124 11.22 -17.31 11.90
C LEU A 124 10.98 -17.85 10.47
N ASP A 125 12.03 -18.29 9.82
CA ASP A 125 11.94 -19.06 8.59
C ASP A 125 11.56 -20.51 8.97
N LYS A 126 10.35 -20.93 8.62
CA LYS A 126 9.84 -22.28 8.96
C LYS A 126 10.47 -23.39 8.12
N LYS A 127 11.04 -23.06 6.96
CA LYS A 127 11.72 -24.03 6.11
C LYS A 127 13.06 -24.46 6.70
N THR A 128 13.80 -23.49 7.27
CA THR A 128 15.11 -23.72 7.87
C THR A 128 15.07 -23.88 9.39
N GLY A 129 13.98 -23.46 10.04
CA GLY A 129 13.87 -23.35 11.50
C GLY A 129 14.66 -22.17 12.08
N THR A 130 15.23 -21.31 11.24
CA THR A 130 16.10 -20.21 11.68
C THR A 130 15.26 -19.04 12.20
N LYS A 131 15.51 -18.62 13.44
CA LYS A 131 14.90 -17.44 14.05
C LYS A 131 15.90 -16.29 14.09
N THR A 132 15.56 -15.18 13.46
CA THR A 132 16.32 -13.92 13.46
C THR A 132 15.61 -12.90 14.35
N LEU A 133 16.34 -12.29 15.29
CA LEU A 133 15.82 -11.14 16.03
C LEU A 133 15.93 -9.90 15.17
N ILE A 134 14.90 -9.05 15.24
CA ILE A 134 14.81 -7.80 14.48
C ILE A 134 15.10 -6.63 15.41
N SER A 135 15.96 -5.71 14.99
CA SER A 135 16.26 -4.44 15.63
C SER A 135 16.70 -3.47 14.54
N GLU A 136 15.74 -2.70 14.01
CA GLU A 136 15.95 -1.80 12.88
C GLU A 136 15.69 -0.35 13.27
N LYS A 137 16.70 0.51 13.11
CA LYS A 137 16.59 1.94 13.36
C LYS A 137 16.10 2.64 12.09
N THR A 138 15.06 3.45 12.24
CA THR A 138 14.51 4.24 11.15
C THR A 138 14.75 5.72 11.39
N GLN A 139 15.06 6.46 10.32
CA GLN A 139 15.29 7.91 10.37
C GLN A 139 14.10 8.72 9.84
N LYS A 140 13.20 8.08 9.11
CA LYS A 140 12.05 8.72 8.47
C LYS A 140 10.76 8.11 8.97
N PRO A 141 9.67 8.88 9.10
CA PRO A 141 8.36 8.35 9.42
C PRO A 141 7.81 7.51 8.25
N TYR A 142 7.04 6.49 8.57
CA TYR A 142 6.53 5.52 7.61
C TYR A 142 5.20 4.92 8.08
N PHE A 143 4.43 4.38 7.15
CA PHE A 143 3.32 3.45 7.43
C PHE A 143 3.83 2.01 7.39
N ASP A 144 3.07 1.08 7.93
CA ASP A 144 3.33 -0.35 7.75
C ASP A 144 3.03 -0.78 6.30
N SER A 145 3.92 -1.56 5.70
CA SER A 145 3.74 -2.06 4.32
C SER A 145 2.49 -2.91 4.15
N ASN A 146 2.06 -3.63 5.19
CA ASN A 146 0.83 -4.42 5.17
C ASN A 146 -0.44 -3.55 5.30
N PHE A 147 -0.31 -2.32 5.84
CA PHE A 147 -1.42 -1.40 6.02
C PHE A 147 -1.66 -0.50 4.80
N TYR A 148 -0.63 -0.17 4.00
CA TYR A 148 -0.77 0.83 2.94
C TYR A 148 -1.86 0.52 1.90
N PRO A 149 -2.21 -0.73 1.56
CA PRO A 149 -3.32 -1.02 0.66
C PRO A 149 -4.67 -0.53 1.22
N GLN A 150 -4.86 -0.56 2.54
CA GLN A 150 -6.05 0.00 3.17
C GLN A 150 -5.98 1.52 3.27
N LEU A 151 -4.79 2.10 3.50
CA LEU A 151 -4.59 3.54 3.50
C LEU A 151 -5.03 4.18 2.18
N ILE A 152 -4.68 3.57 1.03
CA ILE A 152 -4.98 4.11 -0.31
C ILE A 152 -6.46 4.48 -0.44
N ARG A 153 -7.37 3.62 0.01
CA ARG A 153 -8.82 3.84 -0.15
C ARG A 153 -9.36 5.01 0.68
N TRP A 154 -8.63 5.44 1.69
CA TRP A 154 -9.02 6.55 2.56
C TRP A 154 -8.31 7.87 2.23
N LEU A 155 -7.46 7.91 1.22
CA LEU A 155 -6.84 9.14 0.74
C LEU A 155 -7.86 10.01 -0.01
N PRO A 156 -7.63 11.34 -0.13
CA PRO A 156 -8.51 12.27 -0.84
C PRO A 156 -8.42 12.08 -2.37
N LEU A 157 -8.89 10.92 -2.83
CA LEU A 157 -8.80 10.50 -4.22
C LEU A 157 -9.59 11.44 -5.12
N ASN A 158 -8.98 11.85 -6.22
CA ASN A 158 -9.59 12.63 -7.30
C ASN A 158 -8.88 12.30 -8.62
N ASP A 159 -9.44 12.74 -9.76
CA ASP A 159 -8.82 12.51 -11.06
C ASP A 159 -7.42 13.12 -11.11
N GLY A 160 -6.45 12.33 -11.54
CA GLY A 160 -5.04 12.71 -11.63
C GLY A 160 -4.29 12.70 -10.29
N TYR A 161 -4.91 12.28 -9.17
CA TYR A 161 -4.21 12.16 -7.89
C TYR A 161 -3.03 11.21 -8.02
N SER A 162 -1.89 11.62 -7.50
CA SER A 162 -0.67 10.81 -7.41
C SER A 162 0.04 11.12 -6.10
N ALA A 163 0.73 10.14 -5.53
CA ALA A 163 1.46 10.30 -4.28
C ALA A 163 2.55 9.23 -4.14
N THR A 164 3.64 9.59 -3.49
CA THR A 164 4.60 8.63 -2.95
C THR A 164 4.30 8.43 -1.48
N ILE A 165 4.30 7.19 -1.01
CA ILE A 165 3.97 6.80 0.36
C ILE A 165 5.21 6.17 0.97
N SER A 166 5.64 6.64 2.13
CA SER A 166 6.74 6.05 2.89
C SER A 166 6.20 4.83 3.66
N ILE A 167 6.75 3.65 3.42
CA ILE A 167 6.36 2.41 4.08
C ILE A 167 7.57 1.70 4.67
N PHE A 168 7.38 0.98 5.78
CA PHE A 168 8.38 0.07 6.32
C PHE A 168 8.04 -1.35 5.92
N ASP A 169 9.02 -2.06 5.37
CA ASP A 169 8.91 -3.48 5.06
C ASP A 169 10.07 -4.27 5.66
N TYR A 170 9.82 -5.52 6.01
CA TYR A 170 10.83 -6.44 6.49
C TYR A 170 10.81 -7.73 5.67
N ASN A 171 11.71 -7.81 4.72
CA ASN A 171 11.96 -9.02 3.95
C ASN A 171 13.47 -9.32 3.96
N PRO A 172 13.95 -10.24 4.82
CA PRO A 172 15.38 -10.50 4.97
C PRO A 172 16.05 -11.08 3.72
N THR A 173 15.26 -11.56 2.75
CA THR A 173 15.77 -12.08 1.47
C THR A 173 15.73 -11.05 0.33
N ALA A 174 15.16 -9.87 0.57
CA ALA A 174 15.04 -8.81 -0.43
C ALA A 174 15.39 -7.44 0.15
N LYS A 175 14.44 -6.77 0.82
CA LYS A 175 14.63 -5.42 1.37
C LYS A 175 14.17 -5.36 2.82
N VAL A 176 14.90 -4.59 3.64
CA VAL A 176 14.57 -4.28 5.02
C VAL A 176 14.65 -2.79 5.22
N GLY A 177 13.64 -2.21 5.87
CA GLY A 177 13.64 -0.79 6.25
C GLY A 177 12.59 0.05 5.55
N VAL A 178 12.82 1.36 5.52
CA VAL A 178 11.89 2.34 4.94
C VAL A 178 12.09 2.42 3.43
N ILE A 179 11.06 2.06 2.70
CA ILE A 179 10.96 2.04 1.25
C ILE A 179 9.74 2.85 0.79
N THR A 180 9.38 2.81 -0.48
CA THR A 180 8.25 3.59 -1.02
C THR A 180 7.23 2.72 -1.74
N ALA A 181 5.97 3.14 -1.63
CA ALA A 181 4.90 2.77 -2.54
C ALA A 181 4.45 4.04 -3.29
N THR A 182 3.99 3.88 -4.52
CA THR A 182 3.61 5.01 -5.38
C THR A 182 2.22 4.81 -5.94
N ILE A 183 1.33 5.77 -5.70
CA ILE A 183 0.11 5.93 -6.47
C ILE A 183 0.49 6.67 -7.75
N LYS A 184 0.44 5.96 -8.87
CA LYS A 184 0.86 6.50 -10.18
C LYS A 184 -0.21 7.38 -10.79
N ASN A 185 -1.46 6.95 -10.66
CA ASN A 185 -2.60 7.64 -11.23
C ASN A 185 -3.90 7.20 -10.56
N VAL A 186 -4.86 8.11 -10.54
CA VAL A 186 -6.24 7.87 -10.14
C VAL A 186 -7.16 8.41 -11.22
N THR A 187 -8.14 7.63 -11.64
CA THR A 187 -9.17 8.03 -12.60
C THR A 187 -10.55 7.60 -12.16
N ARG A 188 -11.55 8.36 -12.50
CA ARG A 188 -12.95 7.92 -12.39
C ARG A 188 -13.23 6.82 -13.40
N SER A 189 -14.00 5.83 -12.97
CA SER A 189 -14.45 4.74 -13.82
C SER A 189 -15.78 4.20 -13.31
N SER A 190 -16.41 3.33 -14.08
CA SER A 190 -17.51 2.51 -13.60
C SER A 190 -17.09 1.05 -13.50
N PHE A 191 -17.71 0.33 -12.59
CA PHE A 191 -17.49 -1.09 -12.36
C PHE A 191 -18.82 -1.78 -12.10
N ASN A 192 -19.11 -2.86 -12.83
CA ASN A 192 -20.31 -3.64 -12.60
C ASN A 192 -20.06 -4.60 -11.41
N PHE A 193 -20.72 -4.32 -10.30
CA PHE A 193 -20.66 -5.13 -9.09
C PHE A 193 -22.08 -5.61 -8.76
N ASN A 194 -22.28 -6.92 -8.71
CA ASN A 194 -23.58 -7.55 -8.43
C ASN A 194 -24.71 -6.98 -9.30
N GLU A 195 -24.49 -6.98 -10.63
CA GLU A 195 -25.42 -6.47 -11.64
C GLU A 195 -25.78 -4.97 -11.50
N LYS A 196 -25.05 -4.23 -10.64
CA LYS A 196 -25.22 -2.79 -10.46
C LYS A 196 -23.96 -2.06 -10.87
N GLU A 197 -24.15 -1.03 -11.68
CA GLU A 197 -23.05 -0.13 -12.03
C GLU A 197 -22.69 0.75 -10.83
N LYS A 198 -21.43 0.66 -10.38
CA LYS A 198 -20.84 1.45 -9.32
C LYS A 198 -19.84 2.46 -9.89
N GLN A 199 -19.88 3.68 -9.39
CA GLN A 199 -18.83 4.67 -9.68
C GLN A 199 -17.63 4.36 -8.78
N VAL A 200 -16.45 4.22 -9.39
CA VAL A 200 -15.23 3.83 -8.68
C VAL A 200 -14.06 4.75 -8.98
N TRP A 201 -13.17 4.87 -8.02
CA TRP A 201 -11.81 5.30 -8.24
C TRP A 201 -10.98 4.11 -8.72
N LYS A 202 -10.45 4.20 -9.93
CA LYS A 202 -9.44 3.26 -10.43
C LYS A 202 -8.08 3.81 -10.05
N VAL A 203 -7.39 3.13 -9.13
CA VAL A 203 -6.12 3.58 -8.53
C VAL A 203 -5.01 2.64 -8.96
N GLU A 204 -4.05 3.14 -9.72
CA GLU A 204 -2.87 2.39 -10.14
C GLU A 204 -1.70 2.64 -9.20
N THR A 205 -1.10 1.57 -8.67
CA THR A 205 0.02 1.63 -7.74
C THR A 205 1.16 0.71 -8.12
N THR A 206 2.34 1.03 -7.61
CA THR A 206 3.51 0.15 -7.60
C THR A 206 4.29 0.38 -6.31
N ASP A 207 5.23 -0.49 -5.97
CA ASP A 207 6.03 -0.36 -4.76
C ASP A 207 7.44 -0.94 -4.90
N ASP A 208 8.31 -0.53 -3.98
CA ASP A 208 9.68 -1.03 -3.89
C ASP A 208 9.76 -2.47 -3.34
N ILE A 209 8.69 -3.02 -2.76
CA ILE A 209 8.67 -4.42 -2.32
C ILE A 209 8.90 -5.34 -3.51
N SER A 210 8.28 -4.97 -4.63
CA SER A 210 8.37 -5.70 -5.91
C SER A 210 9.46 -5.15 -6.85
N ASP A 211 10.33 -4.23 -6.40
CA ASP A 211 11.22 -3.45 -7.27
C ASP A 211 10.45 -2.72 -8.38
N ASN A 212 9.26 -2.22 -8.07
CA ASN A 212 8.35 -1.58 -9.02
C ASN A 212 7.93 -2.46 -10.21
N SER A 213 8.10 -3.78 -10.10
CA SER A 213 7.75 -4.73 -11.14
C SER A 213 6.31 -5.26 -11.05
N ALA A 214 5.63 -5.04 -9.92
CA ALA A 214 4.22 -5.28 -9.77
C ALA A 214 3.42 -3.99 -9.96
N ILE A 215 2.35 -4.07 -10.74
CA ILE A 215 1.36 -3.01 -10.87
C ILE A 215 0.06 -3.53 -10.26
N SER A 216 -0.42 -2.85 -9.23
CA SER A 216 -1.73 -3.12 -8.64
C SER A 216 -2.72 -2.05 -9.06
N THR A 217 -3.90 -2.47 -9.50
CA THR A 217 -5.01 -1.58 -9.84
C THR A 217 -6.19 -1.87 -8.93
N TYR A 218 -6.53 -0.91 -8.08
CA TYR A 218 -7.69 -1.00 -7.18
C TYR A 218 -8.91 -0.33 -7.81
N TYR A 219 -10.07 -0.97 -7.67
CA TYR A 219 -11.38 -0.42 -8.01
C TYR A 219 -12.10 -0.12 -6.69
N ILE A 220 -12.08 1.14 -6.29
CA ILE A 220 -12.55 1.61 -4.99
C ILE A 220 -13.89 2.31 -5.17
N ASP A 221 -14.95 1.81 -4.55
CA ASP A 221 -16.28 2.44 -4.57
C ASP A 221 -16.19 3.88 -4.06
N MET A 222 -16.68 4.83 -4.83
CA MET A 222 -16.55 6.26 -4.52
C MET A 222 -17.35 6.68 -3.28
N GLU A 223 -18.44 5.99 -2.99
CA GLU A 223 -19.35 6.29 -1.88
C GLU A 223 -18.88 5.67 -0.56
N THR A 224 -18.55 4.38 -0.59
CA THR A 224 -18.22 3.60 0.62
C THR A 224 -16.72 3.44 0.85
N ARG A 225 -15.89 3.75 -0.13
CA ARG A 225 -14.45 3.51 -0.15
C ARG A 225 -14.07 2.01 -0.03
N LYS A 226 -15.01 1.10 -0.24
CA LYS A 226 -14.69 -0.34 -0.30
C LYS A 226 -13.92 -0.68 -1.56
N ILE A 227 -12.95 -1.58 -1.42
CA ILE A 227 -12.24 -2.14 -2.58
C ILE A 227 -13.15 -3.24 -3.17
N LEU A 228 -13.71 -2.99 -4.34
CA LEU A 228 -14.58 -3.95 -5.04
C LEU A 228 -13.75 -4.98 -5.81
N LYS A 229 -12.57 -4.55 -6.31
CA LYS A 229 -11.65 -5.39 -7.06
C LYS A 229 -10.23 -4.88 -6.92
N GLN A 230 -9.26 -5.79 -6.97
CA GLN A 230 -7.85 -5.48 -7.18
C GLN A 230 -7.31 -6.38 -8.29
N ASP A 231 -6.78 -5.78 -9.36
CA ASP A 231 -5.99 -6.46 -10.37
C ASP A 231 -4.51 -6.30 -10.04
N ILE A 232 -3.73 -7.35 -10.24
CA ILE A 232 -2.29 -7.36 -10.01
C ILE A 232 -1.62 -7.93 -11.26
N ASP A 233 -0.72 -7.15 -11.87
CA ASP A 233 0.19 -7.61 -12.92
C ASP A 233 1.61 -7.66 -12.36
N PHE A 234 2.18 -8.85 -12.24
CA PHE A 234 3.54 -9.05 -11.83
C PHE A 234 4.33 -9.70 -12.96
N LYS A 235 5.04 -8.89 -13.73
CA LYS A 235 5.85 -9.34 -14.88
C LYS A 235 5.05 -10.22 -15.87
N GLY A 236 3.80 -9.81 -16.15
CA GLY A 236 2.89 -10.51 -17.06
C GLY A 236 2.09 -11.65 -16.41
N ARG A 237 2.35 -11.99 -15.13
CA ARG A 237 1.47 -12.88 -14.36
C ARG A 237 0.32 -12.07 -13.79
N LYS A 238 -0.87 -12.36 -14.28
CA LYS A 238 -2.07 -11.62 -13.90
C LYS A 238 -2.82 -12.35 -12.79
N MET A 239 -3.22 -11.60 -11.79
CA MET A 239 -4.04 -12.04 -10.66
C MET A 239 -5.16 -11.04 -10.45
N ALA A 240 -6.25 -11.46 -9.82
CA ALA A 240 -7.31 -10.57 -9.38
C ALA A 240 -7.85 -11.02 -8.02
N MET A 241 -8.24 -10.05 -7.21
CA MET A 241 -9.10 -10.27 -6.05
C MET A 241 -10.41 -9.53 -6.28
N GLU A 242 -11.55 -10.19 -6.06
CA GLU A 242 -12.88 -9.65 -6.32
C GLU A 242 -13.74 -9.81 -5.07
N LEU A 243 -14.37 -8.70 -4.65
CA LEU A 243 -15.23 -8.67 -3.47
C LEU A 243 -16.44 -9.60 -3.68
N MET A 244 -16.70 -10.43 -2.70
CA MET A 244 -17.93 -11.20 -2.59
C MET A 244 -19.05 -10.34 -1.95
N GLU A 245 -20.30 -10.77 -2.08
CA GLU A 245 -21.42 -10.15 -1.37
C GLU A 245 -21.31 -10.25 0.15
#